data_0c9072528505b6f721969ea1a108ea08
#
_entry.id   0c9072528505b6f721969ea1a108ea08
#
_cell.length_a   1.000
_cell.length_b   1.000
_cell.length_c   1.000
_cell.angle_alpha   90.00
_cell.angle_beta   90.00
_cell.angle_gamma   90.00
#
_symmetry.space_group_name_H-M   'P 1'
#
loop_
_entity.id
_entity.type
_entity.pdbx_description
1 polymer ?
#
loop_
_entity_poly.entity_id
_entity_poly.type
_entity_poly.pdbx_seq_one_letter_code
_entity_poly.pdbx_strand_id
1 'polypeptide(L)'
;MKHFTTILIIAAVAFTFTACKKDIDPVFPPATDAEIQLNGIAAAEPGSAAGNSVYLDLSGAKQKTVLRSGWDIGFYCGADFRVILNSTSVAGAKVLAANDITAVGAADTIGLVLNTSQTNPLPEQMIFFDDISGDITKTVIPAVSAVDADNKVIIINRGNGGGIAARPWIKIRILRNGSNAYTLQYARITETTFKTLQIAKDAVNHFRQVSFDDGIVDNQPEKDKWDIGWTYTLYQANFGAGLVPYNFSDMIVVNHLSGVTVAQKIYADAATALAAYNAFNADSAAATTLVSGKWTIAGSWRSTQPATGARLDRFYVIKDAS
;
A
#
# COMPACT_ATOMS: atom_id res chain seq x y z
N MET A 1 10.84 -31.28 87.10
CA MET A 1 10.66 -30.18 86.17
C MET A 1 10.57 -30.77 84.76
N LYS A 2 9.36 -30.85 84.18
CA LYS A 2 9.15 -31.37 82.85
C LYS A 2 8.63 -30.23 81.97
N HIS A 3 9.38 -29.87 80.94
CA HIS A 3 8.96 -28.87 79.98
C HIS A 3 8.13 -29.55 78.87
N PHE A 4 6.90 -29.12 78.75
CA PHE A 4 6.05 -29.46 77.59
C PHE A 4 6.26 -28.42 76.50
N THR A 5 6.75 -28.85 75.36
CA THR A 5 6.87 -28.01 74.18
C THR A 5 5.66 -28.25 73.29
N THR A 6 4.80 -27.25 73.17
CA THR A 6 3.62 -27.30 72.35
C THR A 6 4.02 -26.90 70.92
N ILE A 7 3.91 -27.80 69.97
CA ILE A 7 4.13 -27.54 68.53
C ILE A 7 2.80 -27.05 67.91
N LEU A 8 2.78 -25.81 67.48
CA LEU A 8 1.65 -25.21 66.77
C LEU A 8 1.82 -25.48 65.27
N ILE A 9 0.95 -26.31 64.67
CA ILE A 9 0.90 -26.57 63.24
C ILE A 9 -0.06 -25.54 62.65
N ILE A 10 0.48 -24.59 61.88
CA ILE A 10 -0.30 -23.62 61.09
C ILE A 10 -0.54 -24.27 59.71
N ALA A 11 -1.75 -24.70 59.47
CA ALA A 11 -2.20 -25.12 58.13
C ALA A 11 -2.50 -23.88 57.27
N ALA A 12 -1.60 -23.58 56.30
CA ALA A 12 -1.88 -22.56 55.31
C ALA A 12 -2.83 -23.10 54.23
N VAL A 13 -4.05 -22.63 54.28
CA VAL A 13 -5.04 -22.90 53.22
C VAL A 13 -4.78 -21.92 52.07
N ALA A 14 -4.17 -22.39 50.99
CA ALA A 14 -4.02 -21.63 49.76
C ALA A 14 -5.35 -21.55 49.01
N PHE A 15 -6.03 -20.40 49.09
CA PHE A 15 -7.14 -20.09 48.20
C PHE A 15 -6.58 -19.71 46.83
N THR A 16 -6.70 -20.61 45.87
CA THR A 16 -6.50 -20.29 44.47
C THR A 16 -7.74 -19.55 43.95
N PHE A 17 -7.66 -18.24 43.90
CA PHE A 17 -8.62 -17.43 43.14
C PHE A 17 -8.39 -17.65 41.66
N THR A 18 -9.14 -18.50 40.99
CA THR A 18 -9.31 -18.47 39.55
C THR A 18 -10.14 -17.23 39.21
N ALA A 19 -9.50 -16.14 38.98
CA ALA A 19 -10.11 -14.98 38.35
C ALA A 19 -10.44 -15.37 36.91
N CYS A 20 -11.69 -15.73 36.64
CA CYS A 20 -12.21 -15.64 35.28
C CYS A 20 -12.07 -14.20 34.85
N LYS A 21 -11.08 -13.88 33.99
CA LYS A 21 -11.11 -12.67 33.20
C LYS A 21 -12.34 -12.79 32.31
N LYS A 22 -13.41 -12.11 32.67
CA LYS A 22 -14.45 -11.77 31.73
C LYS A 22 -13.78 -10.82 30.74
N ASP A 23 -13.54 -11.26 29.53
CA ASP A 23 -13.16 -10.35 28.45
C ASP A 23 -14.31 -9.35 28.37
N ILE A 24 -14.06 -8.14 28.82
CA ILE A 24 -14.98 -7.03 28.62
C ILE A 24 -14.75 -6.67 27.16
N ASP A 25 -15.70 -7.04 26.29
CA ASP A 25 -15.71 -6.53 24.93
C ASP A 25 -15.55 -5.01 25.01
N PRO A 26 -14.61 -4.41 24.30
CA PRO A 26 -14.42 -2.97 24.33
C PRO A 26 -15.74 -2.33 23.91
N VAL A 27 -16.35 -1.58 24.82
CA VAL A 27 -17.52 -0.75 24.51
C VAL A 27 -17.01 0.39 23.67
N PHE A 28 -17.10 0.24 22.36
CA PHE A 28 -16.87 1.36 21.46
C PHE A 28 -17.97 2.41 21.72
N PRO A 29 -17.62 3.67 21.93
CA PRO A 29 -18.63 4.73 21.92
C PRO A 29 -19.38 4.66 20.59
N PRO A 30 -20.70 4.95 20.55
CA PRO A 30 -21.43 5.00 19.30
C PRO A 30 -20.67 5.92 18.34
N ALA A 31 -20.37 5.40 17.16
CA ALA A 31 -19.67 6.17 16.14
C ALA A 31 -20.51 7.43 15.85
N THR A 32 -19.96 8.57 16.11
CA THR A 32 -20.54 9.83 15.63
C THR A 32 -20.24 9.90 14.14
N ASP A 33 -21.27 10.16 13.32
CA ASP A 33 -21.08 10.40 11.90
C ASP A 33 -19.99 11.46 11.70
N ALA A 34 -19.01 11.15 10.88
CA ALA A 34 -17.92 12.06 10.54
C ALA A 34 -17.86 12.27 9.04
N GLU A 35 -17.74 13.50 8.61
CA GLU A 35 -17.47 13.87 7.23
C GLU A 35 -16.01 14.31 7.11
N ILE A 36 -15.28 13.72 6.15
CA ILE A 36 -13.89 14.04 5.90
C ILE A 36 -13.75 14.45 4.44
N GLN A 37 -13.36 15.70 4.19
CA GLN A 37 -13.02 16.18 2.87
C GLN A 37 -11.59 15.76 2.50
N LEU A 38 -11.41 15.03 1.39
CA LEU A 38 -10.12 14.55 0.95
C LEU A 38 -9.29 15.64 0.27
N ASN A 39 -8.05 15.85 0.71
CA ASN A 39 -7.11 16.82 0.16
C ASN A 39 -6.30 16.23 -1.01
N GLY A 40 -7.00 15.76 -2.06
CA GLY A 40 -6.37 15.12 -3.22
C GLY A 40 -5.69 16.08 -4.20
N ILE A 41 -6.09 17.34 -4.22
CA ILE A 41 -5.55 18.37 -5.13
C ILE A 41 -4.31 19.01 -4.50
N ALA A 42 -3.19 18.98 -5.21
CA ALA A 42 -1.90 19.51 -4.71
C ALA A 42 -1.68 20.98 -5.13
N ALA A 43 -2.21 21.36 -6.30
CA ALA A 43 -2.06 22.70 -6.88
C ALA A 43 -3.28 23.00 -7.77
N ALA A 44 -3.13 23.82 -8.77
CA ALA A 44 -4.20 24.18 -9.72
C ALA A 44 -4.40 23.13 -10.84
N GLU A 45 -4.16 21.83 -10.55
CA GLU A 45 -4.40 20.74 -11.49
C GLU A 45 -5.89 20.37 -11.58
N PRO A 46 -6.34 19.76 -12.69
CA PRO A 46 -7.67 19.17 -12.79
C PRO A 46 -7.87 18.08 -11.74
N GLY A 47 -9.05 17.99 -11.11
CA GLY A 47 -9.35 17.01 -10.08
C GLY A 47 -9.10 15.56 -10.47
N SER A 48 -9.33 15.21 -11.75
CA SER A 48 -9.03 13.89 -12.30
C SER A 48 -7.54 13.54 -12.34
N ALA A 49 -6.66 14.54 -12.26
CA ALA A 49 -5.20 14.36 -12.25
C ALA A 49 -4.60 14.53 -10.86
N ALA A 50 -5.41 14.52 -9.81
CA ALA A 50 -5.04 14.82 -8.42
C ALA A 50 -3.59 14.47 -8.07
N GLY A 51 -2.80 15.48 -7.69
CA GLY A 51 -1.36 15.36 -7.42
C GLY A 51 -1.02 14.64 -6.14
N ASN A 52 -2.00 14.50 -5.24
CA ASN A 52 -1.83 13.83 -3.95
C ASN A 52 -2.44 12.43 -3.93
N SER A 53 -1.86 11.56 -3.10
CA SER A 53 -2.55 10.44 -2.46
C SER A 53 -3.01 10.87 -1.07
N VAL A 54 -4.19 10.41 -0.65
CA VAL A 54 -4.76 10.71 0.66
C VAL A 54 -5.00 9.40 1.40
N TYR A 55 -4.35 9.22 2.52
CA TYR A 55 -4.52 8.07 3.41
C TYR A 55 -5.46 8.44 4.55
N LEU A 56 -6.40 7.57 4.87
CA LEU A 56 -7.41 7.76 5.92
C LEU A 56 -7.23 6.72 7.01
N ASP A 57 -7.19 7.18 8.24
CA ASP A 57 -7.42 6.43 9.46
C ASP A 57 -8.88 6.70 9.87
N LEU A 58 -9.75 5.72 9.67
CA LEU A 58 -11.18 5.86 9.87
C LEU A 58 -11.52 5.91 11.36
N SER A 59 -10.83 5.11 12.18
CA SER A 59 -11.02 5.07 13.64
C SER A 59 -10.60 6.39 14.30
N GLY A 60 -9.53 7.00 13.79
CA GLY A 60 -9.02 8.29 14.26
C GLY A 60 -9.65 9.50 13.59
N ALA A 61 -10.51 9.32 12.57
CA ALA A 61 -11.04 10.38 11.71
C ALA A 61 -9.94 11.33 11.21
N LYS A 62 -8.80 10.76 10.76
CA LYS A 62 -7.61 11.51 10.33
C LYS A 62 -7.27 11.21 8.89
N GLN A 63 -6.59 12.16 8.25
CA GLN A 63 -5.99 11.94 6.94
C GLN A 63 -4.54 12.40 6.91
N LYS A 64 -3.71 11.68 6.13
CA LYS A 64 -2.38 12.11 5.72
C LYS A 64 -2.37 12.28 4.21
N THR A 65 -2.07 13.48 3.75
CA THR A 65 -1.96 13.82 2.33
C THR A 65 -0.50 13.85 1.93
N VAL A 66 -0.15 13.19 0.82
CA VAL A 66 1.22 13.12 0.31
C VAL A 66 1.26 13.30 -1.20
N LEU A 67 2.32 13.93 -1.71
CA LEU A 67 2.53 14.04 -3.15
C LEU A 67 2.78 12.66 -3.76
N ARG A 68 2.08 12.32 -4.85
CA ARG A 68 2.29 11.07 -5.58
C ARG A 68 3.70 10.96 -6.16
N SER A 69 4.31 12.08 -6.53
CA SER A 69 5.70 12.16 -7.01
C SER A 69 6.75 12.19 -5.90
N GLY A 70 6.36 12.23 -4.63
CA GLY A 70 7.26 12.38 -3.49
C GLY A 70 8.10 11.14 -3.15
N TRP A 71 7.90 10.03 -3.86
CA TRP A 71 8.70 8.82 -3.72
C TRP A 71 8.82 8.09 -5.05
N ASP A 72 9.73 7.13 -5.16
CA ASP A 72 9.97 6.36 -6.37
C ASP A 72 9.89 4.86 -6.18
N ILE A 73 10.51 4.33 -5.13
CA ILE A 73 10.52 2.92 -4.78
C ILE A 73 10.34 2.72 -3.28
N GLY A 74 9.77 1.56 -2.91
CA GLY A 74 9.53 1.19 -1.51
C GLY A 74 10.22 -0.11 -1.14
N PHE A 75 11.02 -0.11 -0.08
CA PHE A 75 11.75 -1.25 0.44
C PHE A 75 10.95 -1.94 1.55
N TYR A 76 10.57 -3.19 1.35
CA TYR A 76 9.73 -3.94 2.28
C TYR A 76 10.42 -4.18 3.62
N CYS A 77 9.72 -3.87 4.71
CA CYS A 77 10.21 -3.98 6.08
C CYS A 77 9.91 -5.35 6.74
N GLY A 78 9.13 -6.22 6.09
CA GLY A 78 8.87 -7.57 6.60
C GLY A 78 10.06 -8.52 6.41
N ALA A 79 9.84 -9.84 6.56
CA ALA A 79 10.88 -10.84 6.55
C ALA A 79 11.66 -10.89 5.22
N ASP A 80 10.95 -10.79 4.10
CA ASP A 80 11.54 -10.88 2.77
C ASP A 80 12.24 -9.60 2.33
N PHE A 81 13.16 -9.75 1.37
CA PHE A 81 13.86 -8.63 0.74
C PHE A 81 13.19 -8.31 -0.61
N ARG A 82 12.16 -7.48 -0.58
CA ARG A 82 11.35 -7.08 -1.74
C ARG A 82 11.35 -5.57 -1.90
N VAL A 83 11.16 -5.14 -3.14
CA VAL A 83 11.11 -3.70 -3.48
C VAL A 83 9.96 -3.49 -4.45
N ILE A 84 9.16 -2.46 -4.20
CA ILE A 84 8.02 -2.07 -5.03
C ILE A 84 8.29 -0.78 -5.77
N LEU A 85 7.64 -0.61 -6.92
CA LEU A 85 7.61 0.63 -7.68
C LEU A 85 6.49 1.57 -7.20
N ASN A 86 6.65 2.85 -7.46
CA ASN A 86 5.59 3.82 -7.26
C ASN A 86 4.49 3.69 -8.32
N SER A 87 3.48 2.89 -8.03
CA SER A 87 2.31 2.72 -8.92
C SER A 87 1.49 4.01 -9.07
N THR A 88 1.58 4.95 -8.12
CA THR A 88 0.81 6.20 -8.14
C THR A 88 1.39 7.23 -9.11
N SER A 89 2.67 7.09 -9.51
CA SER A 89 3.28 7.81 -10.61
C SER A 89 3.30 7.01 -11.91
N VAL A 90 2.83 5.74 -11.88
CA VAL A 90 2.91 4.81 -13.01
C VAL A 90 4.37 4.50 -13.38
N ALA A 91 5.20 4.33 -12.38
CA ALA A 91 6.58 3.93 -12.57
C ALA A 91 6.68 2.50 -13.12
N GLY A 92 7.64 2.28 -13.99
CA GLY A 92 7.92 0.95 -14.55
C GLY A 92 9.42 0.65 -14.54
N ALA A 93 9.75 -0.63 -14.60
CA ALA A 93 11.14 -1.07 -14.55
C ALA A 93 11.49 -2.16 -15.56
N LYS A 94 12.78 -2.23 -15.91
CA LYS A 94 13.37 -3.26 -16.77
C LYS A 94 14.60 -3.81 -16.08
N VAL A 95 14.58 -5.14 -15.83
CA VAL A 95 15.74 -5.85 -15.29
C VAL A 95 16.71 -6.20 -16.42
N LEU A 96 17.99 -5.93 -16.24
CA LEU A 96 19.05 -6.22 -17.22
C LEU A 96 19.80 -7.50 -16.83
N ALA A 97 20.61 -8.03 -17.75
CA ALA A 97 21.52 -9.12 -17.44
C ALA A 97 22.78 -8.63 -16.66
N ALA A 98 23.12 -7.35 -16.78
CA ALA A 98 24.28 -6.74 -16.16
C ALA A 98 24.15 -6.66 -14.63
N ASN A 99 25.28 -6.76 -13.95
CA ASN A 99 25.42 -6.53 -12.51
C ASN A 99 26.42 -5.42 -12.15
N ASP A 100 26.95 -4.74 -13.16
CA ASP A 100 27.75 -3.53 -13.01
C ASP A 100 26.94 -2.32 -13.43
N ILE A 101 26.57 -1.47 -12.46
CA ILE A 101 25.77 -0.28 -12.69
C ILE A 101 26.50 0.78 -13.54
N THR A 102 27.83 0.78 -13.55
CA THR A 102 28.62 1.74 -14.31
C THR A 102 28.63 1.43 -15.82
N ALA A 103 28.41 0.17 -16.19
CA ALA A 103 28.35 -0.28 -17.57
C ALA A 103 26.99 -0.02 -18.26
N VAL A 104 25.97 0.39 -17.52
CA VAL A 104 24.60 0.62 -18.01
C VAL A 104 24.40 2.09 -18.37
N GLY A 105 23.78 2.37 -19.52
CA GLY A 105 23.55 3.72 -20.02
C GLY A 105 22.26 3.89 -20.81
N ALA A 106 22.13 4.99 -21.53
CA ALA A 106 20.90 5.35 -22.24
C ALA A 106 20.46 4.31 -23.30
N ALA A 107 21.39 3.60 -23.92
CA ALA A 107 21.06 2.57 -24.92
C ALA A 107 20.28 1.39 -24.30
N ASP A 108 20.47 1.11 -23.02
CA ASP A 108 19.81 0.00 -22.33
C ASP A 108 18.33 0.28 -22.01
N THR A 109 17.88 1.52 -22.15
CA THR A 109 16.48 1.92 -21.95
C THR A 109 15.56 1.44 -23.08
N ILE A 110 16.12 1.06 -24.22
CA ILE A 110 15.35 0.60 -25.39
C ILE A 110 14.44 -0.56 -24.98
N GLY A 111 13.15 -0.45 -25.37
CA GLY A 111 12.11 -1.43 -25.10
C GLY A 111 11.36 -1.22 -23.77
N LEU A 112 11.80 -0.35 -22.86
CA LEU A 112 11.01 0.05 -21.71
C LEU A 112 10.07 1.20 -22.11
N VAL A 113 8.87 0.84 -22.52
CA VAL A 113 7.82 1.81 -22.92
C VAL A 113 6.63 1.63 -21.97
N LEU A 114 6.21 2.72 -21.33
CA LEU A 114 5.06 2.71 -20.42
C LEU A 114 3.85 3.32 -21.16
N ASN A 115 3.05 2.47 -21.79
CA ASN A 115 1.80 2.88 -22.42
C ASN A 115 0.60 2.38 -21.62
N THR A 116 -0.18 3.32 -21.10
CA THR A 116 -1.40 3.05 -20.33
C THR A 116 -2.64 3.64 -21.03
N SER A 117 -2.57 3.83 -22.35
CA SER A 117 -3.62 4.42 -23.17
C SER A 117 -4.69 3.40 -23.58
N GLN A 118 -5.94 3.84 -23.62
CA GLN A 118 -7.03 3.07 -24.23
C GLN A 118 -6.89 2.92 -25.76
N THR A 119 -6.23 3.89 -26.42
CA THR A 119 -6.21 4.00 -27.88
C THR A 119 -5.30 2.97 -28.52
N ASN A 120 -4.27 2.54 -27.83
CA ASN A 120 -3.34 1.51 -28.28
C ASN A 120 -2.90 0.67 -27.08
N PRO A 121 -3.79 -0.19 -26.56
CA PRO A 121 -3.49 -1.03 -25.40
C PRO A 121 -2.47 -2.11 -25.79
N LEU A 122 -1.45 -2.30 -24.95
CA LEU A 122 -0.35 -3.24 -25.14
C LEU A 122 -0.24 -4.18 -23.92
N PRO A 123 -0.89 -5.35 -23.94
CA PRO A 123 -0.87 -6.32 -22.83
C PRO A 123 0.53 -6.73 -22.41
N GLU A 124 1.47 -6.83 -23.35
CA GLU A 124 2.86 -7.20 -23.12
C GLU A 124 3.61 -6.22 -22.22
N GLN A 125 3.11 -5.00 -22.03
CA GLN A 125 3.74 -4.02 -21.14
C GLN A 125 3.45 -4.25 -19.66
N MET A 126 2.52 -5.16 -19.33
CA MET A 126 2.31 -5.54 -17.93
C MET A 126 3.59 -6.05 -17.24
N ILE A 127 4.56 -6.58 -17.99
CA ILE A 127 5.84 -7.07 -17.46
C ILE A 127 6.73 -5.98 -16.85
N PHE A 128 6.47 -4.72 -17.12
CA PHE A 128 7.25 -3.59 -16.60
C PHE A 128 6.71 -3.06 -15.26
N PHE A 129 5.61 -3.59 -14.79
CA PHE A 129 4.95 -3.14 -13.56
C PHE A 129 4.87 -4.25 -12.52
N ASP A 130 4.80 -3.86 -11.26
CA ASP A 130 4.51 -4.79 -10.18
C ASP A 130 3.13 -5.41 -10.35
N ASP A 131 2.91 -6.58 -9.78
CA ASP A 131 1.62 -7.26 -9.80
C ASP A 131 0.51 -6.33 -9.32
N ILE A 132 -0.52 -6.20 -10.13
CA ILE A 132 -1.62 -5.27 -9.91
C ILE A 132 -2.38 -5.60 -8.61
N SER A 133 -2.49 -6.87 -8.24
CA SER A 133 -3.17 -7.25 -6.99
C SER A 133 -2.48 -6.75 -5.72
N GLY A 134 -1.23 -6.29 -5.84
CA GLY A 134 -0.39 -5.90 -4.72
C GLY A 134 0.32 -7.08 -4.05
N ASP A 135 0.41 -8.22 -4.73
CA ASP A 135 1.21 -9.36 -4.28
C ASP A 135 2.70 -8.99 -4.30
N ILE A 136 3.26 -8.72 -3.13
CA ILE A 136 4.66 -8.32 -2.96
C ILE A 136 5.66 -9.40 -3.39
N THR A 137 5.23 -10.64 -3.60
CA THR A 137 6.09 -11.70 -4.12
C THR A 137 6.26 -11.64 -5.63
N LYS A 138 5.42 -10.87 -6.33
CA LYS A 138 5.37 -10.70 -7.78
C LYS A 138 5.74 -9.28 -8.21
N THR A 139 6.80 -8.73 -7.67
CA THR A 139 7.34 -7.44 -8.06
C THR A 139 8.19 -7.55 -9.31
N VAL A 140 8.20 -6.52 -10.18
CA VAL A 140 9.07 -6.48 -11.36
C VAL A 140 10.54 -6.45 -10.95
N ILE A 141 10.86 -5.79 -9.84
CA ILE A 141 12.17 -5.88 -9.18
C ILE A 141 12.23 -7.25 -8.49
N PRO A 142 13.12 -8.17 -8.88
CA PRO A 142 13.22 -9.48 -8.27
C PRO A 142 13.53 -9.40 -6.76
N ALA A 143 13.25 -10.48 -6.04
CA ALA A 143 13.71 -10.61 -4.67
C ALA A 143 15.23 -10.38 -4.60
N VAL A 144 15.66 -9.53 -3.67
CA VAL A 144 17.08 -9.23 -3.52
C VAL A 144 17.79 -10.47 -2.97
N SER A 145 18.71 -11.02 -3.76
CA SER A 145 19.48 -12.22 -3.38
C SER A 145 20.48 -11.90 -2.26
N ALA A 146 20.78 -12.91 -1.45
CA ALA A 146 21.89 -12.85 -0.50
C ALA A 146 23.26 -12.94 -1.20
N VAL A 147 23.28 -13.40 -2.46
CA VAL A 147 24.47 -13.45 -3.30
C VAL A 147 24.50 -12.21 -4.19
N ASP A 148 25.45 -11.33 -3.96
CA ASP A 148 25.51 -10.03 -4.64
C ASP A 148 25.60 -10.15 -6.16
N ALA A 149 26.26 -11.16 -6.70
CA ALA A 149 26.38 -11.39 -8.14
C ALA A 149 25.03 -11.68 -8.84
N ASP A 150 24.03 -12.16 -8.10
CA ASP A 150 22.69 -12.44 -8.65
C ASP A 150 21.86 -11.16 -8.81
N ASN A 151 22.15 -10.12 -8.02
CA ASN A 151 21.42 -8.88 -8.04
C ASN A 151 21.81 -8.05 -9.26
N LYS A 152 20.89 -7.94 -10.19
CA LYS A 152 21.09 -7.31 -11.49
C LYS A 152 20.85 -5.80 -11.44
N VAL A 153 21.34 -5.09 -12.44
CA VAL A 153 21.02 -3.67 -12.65
C VAL A 153 19.61 -3.58 -13.21
N ILE A 154 18.88 -2.59 -12.73
CA ILE A 154 17.49 -2.35 -13.09
C ILE A 154 17.38 -0.90 -13.56
N ILE A 155 16.70 -0.68 -14.68
CA ILE A 155 16.36 0.65 -15.17
C ILE A 155 14.95 0.97 -14.68
N ILE A 156 14.79 2.17 -14.11
CA ILE A 156 13.52 2.70 -13.64
C ILE A 156 13.12 3.89 -14.53
N ASN A 157 11.98 3.78 -15.20
CA ASN A 157 11.22 4.92 -15.65
C ASN A 157 10.30 5.35 -14.49
N ARG A 158 10.52 6.54 -13.95
CA ARG A 158 9.83 7.05 -12.75
C ARG A 158 8.34 7.35 -12.97
N GLY A 159 7.85 7.18 -14.21
CA GLY A 159 6.47 7.45 -14.59
C GLY A 159 6.12 8.95 -14.64
N ASN A 160 5.00 9.23 -15.30
CA ASN A 160 4.42 10.58 -15.42
C ASN A 160 2.88 10.55 -15.36
N GLY A 161 2.32 9.51 -14.75
CA GLY A 161 0.87 9.33 -14.66
C GLY A 161 0.16 10.46 -13.92
N GLY A 162 -1.01 10.86 -14.44
CA GLY A 162 -1.83 11.89 -13.81
C GLY A 162 -1.20 13.27 -13.76
N GLY A 163 -0.48 13.68 -14.80
CA GLY A 163 0.08 15.02 -14.91
C GLY A 163 1.40 15.24 -14.14
N ILE A 164 1.98 14.20 -13.56
CA ILE A 164 3.33 14.29 -13.00
C ILE A 164 4.31 14.59 -14.15
N ALA A 165 5.15 15.61 -13.98
CA ALA A 165 6.17 15.93 -14.95
C ALA A 165 7.17 14.78 -15.16
N ALA A 166 7.61 14.57 -16.39
CA ALA A 166 8.63 13.56 -16.69
C ALA A 166 9.91 13.83 -15.90
N ARG A 167 10.46 12.79 -15.30
CA ARG A 167 11.66 12.85 -14.47
C ARG A 167 12.77 12.02 -15.10
N PRO A 168 14.06 12.34 -14.81
CA PRO A 168 15.17 11.57 -15.34
C PRO A 168 15.04 10.08 -15.02
N TRP A 169 15.36 9.22 -15.98
CA TRP A 169 15.42 7.78 -15.75
C TRP A 169 16.61 7.44 -14.87
N ILE A 170 16.41 6.45 -14.04
CA ILE A 170 17.38 6.01 -13.03
C ILE A 170 17.79 4.57 -13.32
N LYS A 171 19.06 4.27 -13.12
CA LYS A 171 19.58 2.91 -13.01
C LYS A 171 19.88 2.61 -11.55
N ILE A 172 19.50 1.43 -11.10
CA ILE A 172 19.69 0.99 -9.72
C ILE A 172 20.31 -0.40 -9.66
N ARG A 173 20.97 -0.68 -8.57
CA ARG A 173 21.31 -2.02 -8.13
C ARG A 173 21.07 -2.12 -6.64
N ILE A 174 20.43 -3.21 -6.19
CA ILE A 174 20.04 -3.38 -4.80
C ILE A 174 20.74 -4.62 -4.25
N LEU A 175 21.35 -4.47 -3.08
CA LEU A 175 22.04 -5.54 -2.37
C LEU A 175 21.42 -5.67 -0.97
N ARG A 176 21.61 -6.83 -0.33
CA ARG A 176 21.33 -6.94 1.10
C ARG A 176 22.47 -6.32 1.90
N ASN A 177 22.11 -5.68 3.02
CA ASN A 177 23.06 -5.25 4.03
C ASN A 177 22.72 -6.00 5.33
N GLY A 178 23.36 -7.16 5.50
CA GLY A 178 23.00 -8.08 6.57
C GLY A 178 21.58 -8.65 6.44
N SER A 179 20.94 -8.94 7.58
CA SER A 179 19.60 -9.54 7.65
C SER A 179 18.46 -8.51 7.74
N ASN A 180 18.76 -7.23 7.94
CA ASN A 180 17.74 -6.23 8.27
C ASN A 180 17.89 -4.89 7.54
N ALA A 181 18.66 -4.84 6.46
CA ALA A 181 18.82 -3.62 5.68
C ALA A 181 19.12 -3.91 4.21
N TYR A 182 18.97 -2.88 3.39
CA TYR A 182 19.32 -2.87 1.98
C TYR A 182 20.43 -1.84 1.72
N THR A 183 21.23 -2.11 0.70
CA THR A 183 22.12 -1.14 0.08
C THR A 183 21.58 -0.82 -1.31
N LEU A 184 21.14 0.39 -1.54
CA LEU A 184 20.74 0.90 -2.85
C LEU A 184 21.91 1.63 -3.49
N GLN A 185 22.36 1.17 -4.64
CA GLN A 185 23.22 1.89 -5.56
C GLN A 185 22.33 2.50 -6.66
N TYR A 186 22.47 3.78 -6.95
CA TYR A 186 21.63 4.45 -7.96
C TYR A 186 22.33 5.63 -8.62
N ALA A 187 21.97 5.88 -9.87
CA ALA A 187 22.46 7.01 -10.67
C ALA A 187 21.42 7.38 -11.74
N ARG A 188 21.48 8.58 -12.27
CA ARG A 188 20.79 8.89 -13.52
C ARG A 188 21.32 8.00 -14.63
N ILE A 189 20.49 7.67 -15.60
CA ILE A 189 20.85 6.73 -16.66
C ILE A 189 22.10 7.16 -17.47
N THR A 190 22.38 8.46 -17.53
CA THR A 190 23.51 9.04 -18.27
C THR A 190 24.80 9.18 -17.43
N GLU A 191 24.71 8.96 -16.10
CA GLU A 191 25.88 9.12 -15.21
C GLU A 191 26.72 7.84 -15.19
N THR A 192 28.04 7.98 -15.08
CA THR A 192 29.00 6.87 -14.97
C THR A 192 29.39 6.55 -13.53
N THR A 193 29.06 7.44 -12.60
CA THR A 193 29.21 7.22 -11.15
C THR A 193 27.85 7.03 -10.51
N PHE A 194 27.81 6.42 -9.34
CA PHE A 194 26.57 6.17 -8.61
C PHE A 194 26.67 6.62 -7.15
N LYS A 195 25.51 6.93 -6.58
CA LYS A 195 25.34 7.15 -5.14
C LYS A 195 24.99 5.83 -4.44
N THR A 196 25.29 5.76 -3.16
CA THR A 196 24.90 4.63 -2.31
C THR A 196 24.08 5.12 -1.14
N LEU A 197 22.97 4.44 -0.86
CA LEU A 197 22.07 4.72 0.26
C LEU A 197 21.83 3.44 1.05
N GLN A 198 21.97 3.52 2.37
CA GLN A 198 21.63 2.42 3.28
C GLN A 198 20.18 2.59 3.76
N ILE A 199 19.37 1.54 3.66
CA ILE A 199 17.96 1.56 4.04
C ILE A 199 17.74 0.45 5.05
N ALA A 200 17.63 0.80 6.33
CA ALA A 200 17.26 -0.13 7.37
C ALA A 200 15.75 -0.44 7.31
N LYS A 201 15.40 -1.70 7.50
CA LYS A 201 14.01 -2.09 7.78
C LYS A 201 13.63 -1.58 9.17
N ASP A 202 12.36 -1.25 9.35
CA ASP A 202 11.80 -0.89 10.64
C ASP A 202 10.52 -1.70 10.94
N ALA A 203 10.01 -1.58 12.16
CA ALA A 203 8.83 -2.33 12.59
C ALA A 203 7.50 -1.57 12.36
N VAL A 204 7.58 -0.28 12.04
CA VAL A 204 6.39 0.59 12.00
C VAL A 204 5.89 0.85 10.59
N ASN A 205 6.69 0.58 9.56
CA ASN A 205 6.31 0.75 8.16
C ASN A 205 6.18 -0.60 7.45
N HIS A 206 5.31 -0.69 6.45
CA HIS A 206 5.38 -1.78 5.49
C HIS A 206 6.55 -1.61 4.53
N PHE A 207 6.81 -0.36 4.14
CA PHE A 207 7.88 -0.02 3.21
C PHE A 207 8.63 1.23 3.66
N ARG A 208 9.96 1.18 3.64
CA ARG A 208 10.78 2.39 3.66
C ARG A 208 10.79 2.97 2.26
N GLN A 209 10.22 4.14 2.09
CA GLN A 209 10.13 4.79 0.79
C GLN A 209 11.36 5.64 0.51
N VAL A 210 11.78 5.65 -0.76
CA VAL A 210 12.93 6.40 -1.27
C VAL A 210 12.49 7.23 -2.45
N SER A 211 12.85 8.51 -2.42
CA SER A 211 12.92 9.42 -3.57
C SER A 211 14.36 9.43 -4.08
N PHE A 212 14.58 9.29 -5.39
CA PHE A 212 15.93 9.37 -5.95
C PHE A 212 16.52 10.79 -5.88
N ASP A 213 15.68 11.78 -5.60
CA ASP A 213 16.10 13.18 -5.43
C ASP A 213 16.41 13.49 -3.96
N ASP A 214 15.57 13.00 -3.01
CA ASP A 214 15.58 13.41 -1.61
C ASP A 214 16.12 12.33 -0.64
N GLY A 215 16.34 11.10 -1.12
CA GLY A 215 16.76 9.98 -0.28
C GLY A 215 15.58 9.30 0.40
N ILE A 216 15.74 8.87 1.67
CA ILE A 216 14.65 8.23 2.42
C ILE A 216 13.59 9.27 2.77
N VAL A 217 12.34 8.96 2.44
CA VAL A 217 11.19 9.86 2.64
C VAL A 217 10.09 9.18 3.45
N ASP A 218 9.28 10.00 4.11
CA ASP A 218 8.20 9.55 5.00
C ASP A 218 6.83 9.89 4.39
N ASN A 219 6.57 9.37 3.20
CA ASN A 219 5.37 9.67 2.43
C ASN A 219 4.14 8.89 2.91
N GLN A 220 4.22 7.56 2.96
CA GLN A 220 3.11 6.75 3.46
C GLN A 220 3.00 6.87 4.99
N PRO A 221 1.79 6.80 5.59
CA PRO A 221 1.67 6.67 7.04
C PRO A 221 2.29 5.36 7.54
N GLU A 222 2.62 5.30 8.84
CA GLU A 222 2.92 4.04 9.51
C GLU A 222 1.83 3.01 9.24
N LYS A 223 2.20 1.73 9.19
CA LYS A 223 1.32 0.64 8.75
C LYS A 223 -0.01 0.56 9.50
N ASP A 224 -0.03 0.96 10.78
CA ASP A 224 -1.21 0.89 11.66
C ASP A 224 -1.92 2.25 11.79
N LYS A 225 -1.64 3.22 10.90
CA LYS A 225 -2.17 4.59 10.93
C LYS A 225 -2.96 4.95 9.69
N TRP A 226 -3.46 3.96 8.97
CA TRP A 226 -4.38 4.16 7.85
C TRP A 226 -5.11 2.86 7.50
N ASP A 227 -6.33 2.98 7.01
CA ASP A 227 -7.18 1.87 6.60
C ASP A 227 -7.36 1.83 5.09
N ILE A 228 -7.63 2.97 4.51
CA ILE A 228 -7.82 3.12 3.07
C ILE A 228 -7.05 4.33 2.54
N GLY A 229 -6.71 4.28 1.26
CA GLY A 229 -6.08 5.40 0.56
C GLY A 229 -6.83 5.72 -0.72
N TRP A 230 -7.12 7.00 -0.96
CA TRP A 230 -7.64 7.49 -2.23
C TRP A 230 -6.48 8.03 -3.08
N THR A 231 -6.37 7.57 -4.33
CA THR A 231 -5.21 7.93 -5.16
C THR A 231 -5.45 7.72 -6.66
N TYR A 232 -4.76 8.52 -7.47
CA TYR A 232 -4.46 8.15 -8.86
C TYR A 232 -3.45 7.01 -8.85
N THR A 233 -3.66 5.95 -9.64
CA THR A 233 -2.72 4.83 -9.68
C THR A 233 -2.87 3.97 -10.93
N LEU A 234 -1.83 3.21 -11.21
CA LEU A 234 -1.88 2.12 -12.16
C LEU A 234 -2.82 1.02 -11.67
N TYR A 235 -3.65 0.55 -12.57
CA TYR A 235 -4.49 -0.63 -12.44
C TYR A 235 -4.52 -1.36 -13.80
N GLN A 236 -5.53 -2.13 -14.06
CA GLN A 236 -5.72 -2.84 -15.30
C GLN A 236 -7.13 -2.64 -15.86
N ALA A 237 -7.25 -2.70 -17.17
CA ALA A 237 -8.53 -2.69 -17.87
C ALA A 237 -8.50 -3.71 -19.01
N ASN A 238 -9.69 -4.07 -19.50
CA ASN A 238 -9.82 -4.90 -20.70
C ASN A 238 -10.62 -4.13 -21.74
N PHE A 239 -9.98 -3.77 -22.84
CA PHE A 239 -10.56 -3.08 -23.97
C PHE A 239 -10.79 -4.02 -25.17
N GLY A 240 -10.89 -5.34 -24.93
CA GLY A 240 -11.14 -6.36 -25.96
C GLY A 240 -9.90 -7.16 -26.37
N ALA A 241 -8.69 -6.68 -26.06
CA ALA A 241 -7.43 -7.34 -26.41
C ALA A 241 -6.76 -8.10 -25.23
N GLY A 242 -7.47 -8.25 -24.12
CA GLY A 242 -6.94 -8.80 -22.87
C GLY A 242 -6.71 -7.72 -21.81
N LEU A 243 -6.14 -8.12 -20.68
CA LEU A 243 -5.80 -7.19 -19.61
C LEU A 243 -4.57 -6.35 -20.00
N VAL A 244 -4.69 -5.04 -19.84
CA VAL A 244 -3.66 -4.06 -20.17
C VAL A 244 -3.44 -3.13 -18.99
N PRO A 245 -2.22 -2.56 -18.83
CA PRO A 245 -1.99 -1.54 -17.84
C PRO A 245 -2.82 -0.29 -18.16
N TYR A 246 -3.54 0.21 -17.18
CA TYR A 246 -4.38 1.38 -17.33
C TYR A 246 -4.42 2.21 -16.05
N ASN A 247 -4.57 3.52 -16.20
CA ASN A 247 -4.56 4.45 -15.08
C ASN A 247 -5.98 4.83 -14.67
N PHE A 248 -6.21 4.87 -13.36
CA PHE A 248 -7.43 5.39 -12.79
C PHE A 248 -7.11 6.55 -11.85
N SER A 249 -7.89 7.62 -11.94
CA SER A 249 -7.63 8.87 -11.23
C SER A 249 -8.02 8.84 -9.75
N ASP A 250 -8.85 7.89 -9.34
CA ASP A 250 -9.61 7.97 -8.09
C ASP A 250 -9.90 6.58 -7.50
N MET A 251 -8.86 5.76 -7.44
CA MET A 251 -8.95 4.42 -6.86
C MET A 251 -8.86 4.49 -5.34
N ILE A 252 -9.67 3.66 -4.69
CA ILE A 252 -9.55 3.42 -3.26
C ILE A 252 -8.77 2.12 -3.06
N VAL A 253 -7.61 2.24 -2.41
CA VAL A 253 -6.77 1.12 -1.99
C VAL A 253 -7.03 0.79 -0.53
N VAL A 254 -7.03 -0.50 -0.19
CA VAL A 254 -7.20 -0.98 1.18
C VAL A 254 -5.84 -1.37 1.75
N ASN A 255 -5.61 -1.06 3.02
CA ASN A 255 -4.40 -1.45 3.75
C ASN A 255 -4.42 -2.94 4.12
N HIS A 256 -4.51 -3.78 3.09
CA HIS A 256 -4.63 -5.24 3.23
C HIS A 256 -3.41 -5.89 3.90
N LEU A 257 -2.24 -5.26 3.79
CA LEU A 257 -1.00 -5.75 4.43
C LEU A 257 -1.04 -5.61 5.95
N SER A 258 -1.79 -4.65 6.48
CA SER A 258 -2.06 -4.52 7.92
C SER A 258 -3.27 -5.34 8.38
N GLY A 259 -3.92 -6.08 7.48
CA GLY A 259 -5.07 -6.92 7.84
C GLY A 259 -6.42 -6.21 7.79
N VAL A 260 -6.49 -4.98 7.26
CA VAL A 260 -7.77 -4.31 7.01
C VAL A 260 -8.60 -5.13 6.03
N THR A 261 -9.86 -5.35 6.37
CA THR A 261 -10.80 -6.13 5.57
C THR A 261 -12.06 -5.33 5.25
N VAL A 262 -12.69 -5.63 4.12
CA VAL A 262 -13.81 -4.84 3.62
C VAL A 262 -14.93 -5.72 3.10
N ALA A 263 -16.17 -5.28 3.29
CA ALA A 263 -17.33 -5.80 2.56
C ALA A 263 -18.02 -4.68 1.80
N GLN A 264 -18.46 -4.97 0.59
CA GLN A 264 -19.33 -4.11 -0.20
C GLN A 264 -20.78 -4.59 -0.07
N LYS A 265 -21.67 -3.71 0.37
CA LYS A 265 -23.11 -3.95 0.45
C LYS A 265 -23.78 -3.23 -0.71
N ILE A 266 -24.34 -3.98 -1.66
CA ILE A 266 -24.98 -3.46 -2.87
C ILE A 266 -26.48 -3.74 -2.80
N TYR A 267 -27.29 -2.76 -3.19
CA TYR A 267 -28.74 -2.82 -3.17
C TYR A 267 -29.32 -2.45 -4.56
N ALA A 268 -30.63 -2.62 -4.72
CA ALA A 268 -31.29 -2.35 -5.98
C ALA A 268 -31.28 -0.86 -6.35
N ASP A 269 -31.33 0.02 -5.36
CA ASP A 269 -31.36 1.47 -5.53
C ASP A 269 -30.84 2.21 -4.29
N ALA A 270 -30.72 3.53 -4.41
CA ALA A 270 -30.22 4.41 -3.37
C ALA A 270 -31.12 4.43 -2.11
N ALA A 271 -32.45 4.36 -2.26
CA ALA A 271 -33.37 4.40 -1.13
C ALA A 271 -33.24 3.13 -0.28
N THR A 272 -33.16 1.99 -0.94
CA THR A 272 -32.93 0.69 -0.27
C THR A 272 -31.55 0.64 0.41
N ALA A 273 -30.51 1.17 -0.23
CA ALA A 273 -29.17 1.25 0.36
C ALA A 273 -29.16 2.14 1.61
N LEU A 274 -29.77 3.31 1.55
CA LEU A 274 -29.88 4.24 2.69
C LEU A 274 -30.66 3.64 3.84
N ALA A 275 -31.79 2.97 3.57
CA ALA A 275 -32.57 2.29 4.61
C ALA A 275 -31.75 1.18 5.29
N ALA A 276 -31.00 0.40 4.52
CA ALA A 276 -30.12 -0.64 5.05
C ALA A 276 -28.93 -0.07 5.83
N TYR A 277 -28.37 1.04 5.39
CA TYR A 277 -27.31 1.76 6.12
C TYR A 277 -27.82 2.26 7.47
N ASN A 278 -28.99 2.90 7.51
CA ASN A 278 -29.58 3.42 8.75
C ASN A 278 -29.98 2.31 9.74
N ALA A 279 -30.27 1.11 9.23
CA ALA A 279 -30.58 -0.08 10.05
C ALA A 279 -29.32 -0.88 10.43
N PHE A 280 -28.13 -0.53 9.91
CA PHE A 280 -26.90 -1.27 10.13
C PHE A 280 -26.43 -1.11 11.59
N ASN A 281 -26.13 -2.23 12.23
CA ASN A 281 -25.77 -2.28 13.65
C ASN A 281 -24.67 -3.33 13.91
N ALA A 282 -24.31 -3.56 15.16
CA ALA A 282 -23.28 -4.51 15.56
C ALA A 282 -23.56 -5.94 15.09
N ASP A 283 -24.82 -6.40 15.15
CA ASP A 283 -25.21 -7.74 14.70
C ASP A 283 -25.07 -7.86 13.18
N SER A 284 -25.44 -6.81 12.45
CA SER A 284 -25.23 -6.70 11.00
C SER A 284 -23.76 -6.75 10.64
N ALA A 285 -22.90 -6.08 11.43
CA ALA A 285 -21.46 -6.09 11.25
C ALA A 285 -20.88 -7.50 11.52
N ALA A 286 -21.28 -8.14 12.62
CA ALA A 286 -20.87 -9.50 12.99
C ALA A 286 -21.28 -10.55 11.93
N ALA A 287 -22.45 -10.39 11.31
CA ALA A 287 -22.94 -11.26 10.25
C ALA A 287 -22.33 -10.95 8.86
N THR A 288 -21.50 -9.92 8.73
CA THR A 288 -20.94 -9.51 7.44
C THR A 288 -19.68 -10.31 7.12
N THR A 289 -19.66 -10.97 5.96
CA THR A 289 -18.44 -11.60 5.42
C THR A 289 -17.53 -10.51 4.88
N LEU A 290 -16.37 -10.35 5.50
CA LEU A 290 -15.32 -9.43 5.12
C LEU A 290 -14.27 -10.14 4.28
N VAL A 291 -13.68 -9.46 3.30
CA VAL A 291 -12.60 -9.97 2.46
C VAL A 291 -11.38 -9.06 2.52
N SER A 292 -10.19 -9.66 2.43
CA SER A 292 -8.93 -8.94 2.33
C SER A 292 -8.54 -8.78 0.86
N GLY A 293 -7.96 -7.64 0.51
CA GLY A 293 -7.43 -7.37 -0.81
C GLY A 293 -7.25 -5.89 -1.06
N LYS A 294 -6.15 -5.54 -1.71
CA LYS A 294 -5.81 -4.15 -2.06
C LYS A 294 -6.95 -3.41 -2.77
N TRP A 295 -7.69 -4.11 -3.63
CA TRP A 295 -8.67 -3.54 -4.55
C TRP A 295 -10.13 -3.89 -4.21
N THR A 296 -10.43 -4.25 -2.98
CA THR A 296 -11.79 -4.63 -2.57
C THR A 296 -12.81 -3.50 -2.78
N ILE A 297 -12.38 -2.25 -2.68
CA ILE A 297 -13.19 -1.07 -3.03
C ILE A 297 -12.86 -0.62 -4.46
N ALA A 298 -11.57 -0.37 -4.75
CA ALA A 298 -11.08 0.10 -6.05
C ALA A 298 -11.86 1.31 -6.58
N GLY A 299 -12.41 1.21 -7.80
CA GLY A 299 -13.28 2.21 -8.43
C GLY A 299 -14.78 1.91 -8.31
N SER A 300 -15.17 0.90 -7.52
CA SER A 300 -16.59 0.48 -7.43
C SER A 300 -17.50 1.48 -6.74
N TRP A 301 -16.94 2.44 -6.02
CA TRP A 301 -17.66 3.48 -5.28
C TRP A 301 -18.35 4.52 -6.19
N ARG A 302 -17.96 4.58 -7.47
CA ARG A 302 -18.47 5.58 -8.44
C ARG A 302 -18.76 4.95 -9.79
N SER A 303 -19.44 5.69 -10.66
CA SER A 303 -19.66 5.35 -12.06
C SER A 303 -19.07 6.40 -12.99
N THR A 304 -18.34 5.93 -14.01
CA THR A 304 -17.80 6.79 -15.08
C THR A 304 -18.50 6.59 -16.42
N GLN A 305 -19.26 5.50 -16.54
CA GLN A 305 -20.05 5.14 -17.74
C GLN A 305 -21.43 4.58 -17.33
N PRO A 306 -22.51 5.36 -17.31
CA PRO A 306 -22.53 6.83 -17.46
C PRO A 306 -21.82 7.53 -16.30
N ALA A 307 -21.36 8.77 -16.53
CA ALA A 307 -20.65 9.57 -15.52
C ALA A 307 -21.65 10.15 -14.50
N THR A 308 -22.13 9.31 -13.58
CA THR A 308 -23.13 9.69 -12.57
C THR A 308 -22.50 10.04 -11.20
N GLY A 309 -21.16 9.97 -11.11
CA GLY A 309 -20.45 10.25 -9.85
C GLY A 309 -20.52 9.09 -8.85
N ALA A 310 -20.61 9.41 -7.56
CA ALA A 310 -20.68 8.40 -6.50
C ALA A 310 -21.92 7.50 -6.65
N ARG A 311 -21.74 6.21 -6.41
CA ARG A 311 -22.83 5.24 -6.43
C ARG A 311 -23.56 5.27 -5.09
N LEU A 312 -24.81 5.64 -5.14
CA LEU A 312 -25.69 5.73 -3.96
C LEU A 312 -26.41 4.41 -3.64
N ASP A 313 -26.28 3.39 -4.51
CA ASP A 313 -26.88 2.06 -4.35
C ASP A 313 -26.09 1.14 -3.40
N ARG A 314 -25.08 1.67 -2.69
CA ARG A 314 -24.15 0.88 -1.88
C ARG A 314 -23.50 1.62 -0.74
N PHE A 315 -22.99 0.86 0.21
CA PHE A 315 -22.03 1.30 1.21
C PHE A 315 -20.96 0.23 1.48
N TYR A 316 -19.93 0.59 2.21
CA TYR A 316 -18.83 -0.31 2.56
C TYR A 316 -18.75 -0.48 4.07
N VAL A 317 -18.48 -1.71 4.50
CA VAL A 317 -18.14 -2.03 5.87
C VAL A 317 -16.64 -2.30 5.89
N ILE A 318 -15.91 -1.53 6.66
CA ILE A 318 -14.45 -1.63 6.77
C ILE A 318 -14.16 -2.03 8.20
N LYS A 319 -13.38 -3.10 8.37
CA LYS A 319 -12.88 -3.52 9.67
C LYS A 319 -11.39 -3.18 9.70
N ASP A 320 -11.04 -2.32 10.64
CA ASP A 320 -9.68 -2.02 11.03
C ASP A 320 -8.94 -3.28 11.50
N ALA A 321 -7.61 -3.26 11.42
CA ALA A 321 -6.74 -4.34 11.85
C ALA A 321 -6.41 -4.28 13.35
N SER A 322 -6.69 -3.18 14.01
CA SER A 322 -6.40 -2.94 15.45
C SER A 322 -7.51 -3.38 16.38
#